data_c1d8f95ce6a42e106cdcd137e32a6d49
#
_entry.id   c1d8f95ce6a42e106cdcd137e32a6d49
#
_cell.length_a   1.000
_cell.length_b   1.000
_cell.length_c   1.000
_cell.angle_alpha   90.00
_cell.angle_beta   90.00
_cell.angle_gamma   90.00
#
_symmetry.space_group_name_H-M   'P 1'
#
loop_
_entity.id
_entity.type
_entity.pdbx_description
1 polymer ?
#
loop_
_entity_poly.entity_id
_entity_poly.type
_entity_poly.pdbx_seq_one_letter_code
_entity_poly.pdbx_strand_id
1 'polypeptide(L)'
;MTATYETVPSGCTPSPVEPLPHQLLAVLGQHRMATTHQLHELLRPNAARQTVSAPLNKLRRDGLVDYTVLPQSNRSRAWYLTSEGARLTKDFPSLRGRPAYPINSATAASLKTPHTLTVLRSHLAFVTDARRRGDEHGHLDWTPEVSYPLSDGEKIITDAVMHYTHIDGEERTKLRAFIEVDRATMSSERLASKLIEYARLWTYEPQPVGRPRSRQPATAGAVWLRWYPVFPRVLFVLTGASRYVLHNRISDLQAMVAEHPLVGTLARQVPLGAAILEDLEEHGATGDVWVPLTDGEPRPWTQL
;
A
#
# COMPACT_ATOMS: atom_id res chain seq x y z
N MET A 1 35.62 -30.54 13.18
CA MET A 1 35.81 -29.08 12.99
C MET A 1 34.49 -28.41 13.24
N THR A 2 34.32 -27.89 14.43
CA THR A 2 33.05 -27.30 14.92
C THR A 2 33.11 -25.80 14.61
N ALA A 3 32.22 -25.32 13.73
CA ALA A 3 32.12 -23.91 13.42
C ALA A 3 31.36 -23.20 14.54
N THR A 4 32.04 -22.35 15.27
CA THR A 4 31.50 -21.43 16.27
C THR A 4 30.85 -20.26 15.54
N TYR A 5 29.51 -20.14 15.65
CA TYR A 5 28.80 -18.95 15.24
C TYR A 5 29.01 -17.85 16.28
N GLU A 6 29.70 -16.79 15.91
CA GLU A 6 29.77 -15.54 16.68
C GLU A 6 28.38 -14.89 16.73
N THR A 7 27.85 -14.79 17.92
CA THR A 7 26.64 -14.00 18.22
C THR A 7 27.01 -12.52 18.14
N VAL A 8 26.55 -11.83 17.10
CA VAL A 8 26.62 -10.37 17.01
C VAL A 8 25.67 -9.78 18.06
N PRO A 9 26.15 -8.92 18.99
CA PRO A 9 25.28 -8.33 19.98
C PRO A 9 24.30 -7.36 19.31
N SER A 10 23.01 -7.64 19.43
CA SER A 10 21.89 -6.79 18.99
C SER A 10 21.76 -5.59 19.95
N GLY A 11 22.67 -4.64 19.85
CA GLY A 11 22.57 -3.33 20.48
C GLY A 11 21.90 -2.35 19.52
N CYS A 12 20.61 -2.54 19.25
CA CYS A 12 19.82 -1.54 18.56
C CYS A 12 19.48 -0.41 19.54
N THR A 13 20.33 0.62 19.59
CA THR A 13 19.95 1.90 20.20
C THR A 13 18.72 2.39 19.47
N PRO A 14 17.59 2.69 20.17
CA PRO A 14 16.40 3.19 19.52
C PRO A 14 16.77 4.47 18.75
N SER A 15 16.55 4.46 17.44
CA SER A 15 16.74 5.66 16.62
C SER A 15 15.93 6.79 17.23
N PRO A 16 16.49 8.00 17.38
CA PRO A 16 15.78 9.12 17.96
C PRO A 16 14.46 9.30 17.20
N VAL A 17 13.35 9.34 17.95
CA VAL A 17 12.02 9.50 17.38
C VAL A 17 12.01 10.82 16.61
N GLU A 18 11.82 10.75 15.28
CA GLU A 18 11.79 11.95 14.44
C GLU A 18 10.76 12.96 14.95
N PRO A 19 11.05 14.27 14.94
CA PRO A 19 10.10 15.30 15.35
C PRO A 19 8.79 15.21 14.55
N LEU A 20 7.66 15.46 15.20
CA LEU A 20 6.34 15.37 14.56
C LEU A 20 6.21 16.14 13.23
N PRO A 21 6.75 17.38 13.07
CA PRO A 21 6.76 18.05 11.79
C PRO A 21 7.44 17.25 10.67
N HIS A 22 8.56 16.56 10.95
CA HIS A 22 9.23 15.68 10.01
C HIS A 22 8.36 14.48 9.64
N GLN A 23 7.73 13.83 10.64
CA GLN A 23 6.82 12.70 10.40
C GLN A 23 5.63 13.13 9.54
N LEU A 24 5.06 14.32 9.76
CA LEU A 24 3.97 14.86 8.94
C LEU A 24 4.40 15.07 7.49
N LEU A 25 5.57 15.66 7.25
CA LEU A 25 6.11 15.84 5.91
C LEU A 25 6.41 14.49 5.26
N ALA A 26 6.99 13.53 5.99
CA ALA A 26 7.26 12.19 5.46
C ALA A 26 5.98 11.47 5.05
N VAL A 27 4.93 11.51 5.87
CA VAL A 27 3.62 10.92 5.54
C VAL A 27 3.00 11.57 4.30
N LEU A 28 3.04 12.90 4.21
CA LEU A 28 2.50 13.61 3.04
C LEU A 28 3.35 13.33 1.78
N GLY A 29 4.67 13.21 1.92
CA GLY A 29 5.55 12.79 0.83
C GLY A 29 5.27 11.36 0.36
N GLN A 30 4.97 10.46 1.30
CA GLN A 30 4.64 9.05 1.04
C GLN A 30 3.27 8.88 0.39
N HIS A 31 2.23 9.43 1.02
CA HIS A 31 0.83 9.20 0.68
C HIS A 31 0.24 10.27 -0.23
N ARG A 32 1.02 11.31 -0.55
CA ARG A 32 0.64 12.48 -1.37
C ARG A 32 -0.39 13.39 -0.73
N MET A 33 -1.43 12.83 -0.13
CA MET A 33 -2.49 13.57 0.54
C MET A 33 -3.00 12.81 1.76
N ALA A 34 -3.36 13.55 2.80
CA ALA A 34 -4.01 13.00 3.98
C ALA A 34 -4.90 14.06 4.65
N THR A 35 -6.04 13.64 5.21
CA THR A 35 -6.83 14.53 6.05
C THR A 35 -6.15 14.75 7.41
N THR A 36 -6.52 15.82 8.12
CA THR A 36 -6.05 16.05 9.50
C THR A 36 -6.37 14.84 10.41
N HIS A 37 -7.53 14.19 10.20
CA HIS A 37 -7.93 13.02 10.95
C HIS A 37 -7.01 11.84 10.64
N GLN A 38 -6.77 11.54 9.37
CA GLN A 38 -5.87 10.45 8.96
C GLN A 38 -4.44 10.63 9.48
N LEU A 39 -3.91 11.85 9.42
CA LEU A 39 -2.59 12.17 10.00
C LEU A 39 -2.57 11.98 11.52
N HIS A 40 -3.66 12.33 12.20
CA HIS A 40 -3.79 12.12 13.63
C HIS A 40 -3.80 10.64 13.99
N GLU A 41 -4.65 9.83 13.32
CA GLU A 41 -4.74 8.39 13.54
C GLU A 41 -3.41 7.66 13.20
N LEU A 42 -2.72 8.08 12.16
CA LEU A 42 -1.43 7.50 11.80
C LEU A 42 -0.34 7.80 12.83
N LEU A 43 -0.24 9.05 13.31
CA LEU A 43 0.93 9.51 14.03
C LEU A 43 0.71 9.72 15.52
N ARG A 44 -0.49 10.08 15.96
CA ARG A 44 -0.78 10.44 17.35
C ARG A 44 -2.22 10.05 17.78
N PRO A 45 -2.66 8.77 17.59
CA PRO A 45 -4.05 8.38 17.84
C PRO A 45 -4.52 8.63 19.29
N ASN A 46 -3.60 8.55 20.25
CA ASN A 46 -3.88 8.71 21.67
C ASN A 46 -3.72 10.16 22.18
N ALA A 47 -3.39 11.11 21.30
CA ALA A 47 -3.21 12.51 21.68
C ALA A 47 -4.42 13.36 21.26
N ALA A 48 -4.51 14.58 21.78
CA ALA A 48 -5.52 15.52 21.31
C ALA A 48 -5.26 15.91 19.84
N ARG A 49 -6.33 16.08 19.05
CA ARG A 49 -6.22 16.41 17.61
C ARG A 49 -5.41 17.68 17.32
N GLN A 50 -5.39 18.62 18.25
CA GLN A 50 -4.59 19.85 18.18
C GLN A 50 -3.09 19.56 18.07
N THR A 51 -2.60 18.45 18.61
CA THR A 51 -1.22 18.02 18.53
C THR A 51 -0.75 17.91 17.08
N VAL A 52 -1.64 17.53 16.15
CA VAL A 52 -1.33 17.41 14.72
C VAL A 52 -1.73 18.69 13.96
N SER A 53 -2.89 19.29 14.26
CA SER A 53 -3.36 20.45 13.50
C SER A 53 -2.51 21.71 13.70
N ALA A 54 -1.93 21.91 14.89
CA ALA A 54 -1.07 23.08 15.16
C ALA A 54 0.24 23.04 14.34
N PRO A 55 1.02 21.93 14.33
CA PRO A 55 2.18 21.79 13.44
C PRO A 55 1.84 21.91 11.95
N LEU A 56 0.72 21.34 11.47
CA LEU A 56 0.27 21.49 10.08
C LEU A 56 0.06 22.94 9.70
N ASN A 57 -0.62 23.71 10.56
CA ASN A 57 -0.83 25.14 10.32
C ASN A 57 0.50 25.94 10.35
N LYS A 58 1.50 25.49 11.14
CA LYS A 58 2.85 26.09 11.12
C LYS A 58 3.56 25.75 9.82
N LEU A 59 3.60 24.48 9.41
CA LEU A 59 4.21 24.05 8.14
C LEU A 59 3.59 24.74 6.92
N ARG A 60 2.29 25.07 6.98
CA ARG A 60 1.62 25.85 5.94
C ARG A 60 2.12 27.31 5.90
N ARG A 61 2.27 27.95 7.05
CA ARG A 61 2.84 29.31 7.13
C ARG A 61 4.29 29.36 6.62
N ASP A 62 5.02 28.26 6.86
CA ASP A 62 6.39 28.08 6.38
C ASP A 62 6.44 27.69 4.87
N GLY A 63 5.28 27.59 4.19
CA GLY A 63 5.17 27.31 2.76
C GLY A 63 5.44 25.86 2.35
N LEU A 64 5.54 24.91 3.29
CA LEU A 64 5.92 23.52 3.02
C LEU A 64 4.72 22.62 2.69
N VAL A 65 3.54 22.94 3.23
CA VAL A 65 2.29 22.21 2.96
C VAL A 65 1.17 23.18 2.62
N ASP A 66 0.16 22.70 1.90
CA ASP A 66 -1.11 23.38 1.73
C ASP A 66 -2.26 22.38 1.82
N TYR A 67 -3.49 22.81 1.71
CA TYR A 67 -4.65 21.92 1.77
C TYR A 67 -5.73 22.30 0.77
N THR A 68 -6.54 21.32 0.39
CA THR A 68 -7.84 21.53 -0.23
C THR A 68 -8.96 21.19 0.76
N VAL A 69 -10.11 21.84 0.60
CA VAL A 69 -11.30 21.56 1.42
C VAL A 69 -12.17 20.53 0.73
N LEU A 70 -12.55 19.48 1.45
CA LEU A 70 -13.44 18.43 0.95
C LEU A 70 -14.91 18.86 1.10
N PRO A 71 -15.66 19.10 -0.01
CA PRO A 71 -17.02 19.67 0.08
C PRO A 71 -18.01 18.77 0.82
N GLN A 72 -17.85 17.44 0.70
CA GLN A 72 -18.79 16.45 1.22
C GLN A 72 -18.46 15.92 2.63
N SER A 73 -17.39 16.38 3.27
CA SER A 73 -16.93 15.85 4.55
C SER A 73 -16.77 16.95 5.61
N ASN A 74 -17.85 17.69 5.85
CA ASN A 74 -17.90 18.75 6.88
C ASN A 74 -16.70 19.70 6.82
N ARG A 75 -16.31 20.12 5.61
CA ARG A 75 -15.16 20.99 5.32
C ARG A 75 -13.82 20.45 5.84
N SER A 76 -13.65 19.15 5.91
CA SER A 76 -12.37 18.54 6.28
C SER A 76 -11.26 18.98 5.32
N ARG A 77 -10.07 19.24 5.87
CA ARG A 77 -8.88 19.63 5.11
C ARG A 77 -8.12 18.38 4.69
N ALA A 78 -7.84 18.24 3.39
CA ALA A 78 -6.90 17.29 2.84
C ALA A 78 -5.57 18.01 2.53
N TRP A 79 -4.54 17.68 3.29
CA TRP A 79 -3.20 18.30 3.24
C TRP A 79 -2.33 17.63 2.21
N TYR A 80 -1.41 18.39 1.59
CA TYR A 80 -0.43 17.91 0.62
C TYR A 80 0.83 18.77 0.66
N LEU A 81 1.93 18.24 0.11
CA LEU A 81 3.18 18.99 -0.02
C LEU A 81 3.08 20.02 -1.13
N THR A 82 3.58 21.22 -0.88
CA THR A 82 3.91 22.22 -1.92
C THR A 82 5.17 21.78 -2.68
N SER A 83 5.55 22.50 -3.73
CA SER A 83 6.82 22.28 -4.43
C SER A 83 8.02 22.41 -3.50
N GLU A 84 7.98 23.35 -2.55
CA GLU A 84 9.05 23.53 -1.56
C GLU A 84 9.09 22.40 -0.54
N GLY A 85 7.92 21.96 -0.03
CA GLY A 85 7.83 20.78 0.84
C GLY A 85 8.31 19.51 0.15
N ALA A 86 7.96 19.30 -1.12
CA ALA A 86 8.42 18.16 -1.90
C ALA A 86 9.94 18.20 -2.14
N ARG A 87 10.52 19.38 -2.34
CA ARG A 87 11.98 19.57 -2.46
C ARG A 87 12.69 19.24 -1.16
N LEU A 88 12.17 19.69 -0.03
CA LEU A 88 12.71 19.41 1.28
C LEU A 88 12.68 17.91 1.62
N THR A 89 11.57 17.24 1.34
CA THR A 89 11.38 15.81 1.67
C THR A 89 12.15 14.86 0.75
N LYS A 90 12.69 15.35 -0.37
CA LYS A 90 13.48 14.53 -1.31
C LYS A 90 14.68 13.84 -0.63
N ASP A 91 15.28 14.53 0.34
CA ASP A 91 16.49 14.07 1.04
C ASP A 91 16.17 13.27 2.32
N PHE A 92 14.88 13.07 2.64
CA PHE A 92 14.48 12.27 3.80
C PHE A 92 14.87 10.80 3.58
N PRO A 93 15.63 10.17 4.52
CA PRO A 93 16.03 8.77 4.38
C PRO A 93 14.86 7.82 4.15
N SER A 94 13.74 8.07 4.83
CA SER A 94 12.50 7.29 4.74
C SER A 94 11.81 7.36 3.36
N LEU A 95 12.10 8.40 2.55
CA LEU A 95 11.54 8.61 1.22
C LEU A 95 12.58 8.41 0.10
N ARG A 96 13.78 7.89 0.43
CA ARG A 96 14.86 7.70 -0.54
C ARG A 96 14.42 6.80 -1.69
N GLY A 97 14.69 7.27 -2.92
CA GLY A 97 14.32 6.55 -4.16
C GLY A 97 12.87 6.72 -4.58
N ARG A 98 12.06 7.47 -3.84
CA ARG A 98 10.68 7.78 -4.20
C ARG A 98 10.62 9.14 -4.88
N PRO A 99 9.90 9.26 -6.02
CA PRO A 99 9.72 10.55 -6.65
C PRO A 99 8.83 11.44 -5.78
N ALA A 100 9.27 12.68 -5.55
CA ALA A 100 8.41 13.68 -4.94
C ALA A 100 7.31 14.08 -5.94
N TYR A 101 6.07 14.09 -5.48
CA TYR A 101 4.93 14.52 -6.28
C TYR A 101 4.31 15.78 -5.67
N PRO A 102 4.84 16.98 -5.98
CA PRO A 102 4.22 18.20 -5.53
C PRO A 102 2.85 18.35 -6.19
N ILE A 103 1.86 18.77 -5.43
CA ILE A 103 0.56 19.14 -5.96
C ILE A 103 0.58 20.64 -6.24
N ASN A 104 0.59 21.00 -7.51
CA ASN A 104 0.80 22.37 -7.96
C ASN A 104 -0.47 23.24 -7.96
N SER A 105 -1.64 22.63 -7.77
CA SER A 105 -2.91 23.37 -7.70
C SER A 105 -3.97 22.63 -6.90
N ALA A 106 -4.88 23.38 -6.27
CA ALA A 106 -6.04 22.80 -5.58
C ALA A 106 -6.97 22.01 -6.53
N THR A 107 -7.03 22.39 -7.82
CA THR A 107 -7.82 21.68 -8.84
C THR A 107 -7.21 20.31 -9.16
N ALA A 108 -5.88 20.22 -9.35
CA ALA A 108 -5.20 18.93 -9.52
C ALA A 108 -5.31 18.06 -8.27
N ALA A 109 -5.31 18.68 -7.08
CA ALA A 109 -5.60 18.01 -5.83
C ALA A 109 -6.98 17.37 -5.84
N SER A 110 -8.02 18.10 -6.23
CA SER A 110 -9.42 17.67 -6.10
C SER A 110 -9.77 16.42 -6.91
N LEU A 111 -9.20 16.25 -8.11
CA LEU A 111 -9.52 15.13 -9.02
C LEU A 111 -9.06 13.77 -8.51
N LYS A 112 -7.90 13.70 -7.84
CA LYS A 112 -7.33 12.45 -7.33
C LYS A 112 -7.66 12.20 -5.85
N THR A 113 -8.11 13.22 -5.14
CA THR A 113 -8.32 13.21 -3.69
C THR A 113 -9.17 12.03 -3.19
N PRO A 114 -10.36 11.73 -3.76
CA PRO A 114 -11.20 10.70 -3.19
C PRO A 114 -10.55 9.31 -3.21
N HIS A 115 -9.85 8.95 -4.30
CA HIS A 115 -9.16 7.65 -4.39
C HIS A 115 -7.95 7.62 -3.44
N THR A 116 -7.08 8.62 -3.48
CA THR A 116 -5.88 8.71 -2.63
C THR A 116 -6.24 8.62 -1.14
N LEU A 117 -7.30 9.32 -0.72
CA LEU A 117 -7.76 9.27 0.67
C LEU A 117 -8.37 7.90 1.05
N THR A 118 -8.98 7.20 0.09
CA THR A 118 -9.49 5.85 0.33
C THR A 118 -8.34 4.83 0.42
N VAL A 119 -7.32 4.95 -0.42
CA VAL A 119 -6.09 4.13 -0.30
C VAL A 119 -5.44 4.32 1.07
N LEU A 120 -5.35 5.57 1.55
CA LEU A 120 -4.84 5.85 2.89
C LEU A 120 -5.78 5.35 4.01
N ARG A 121 -7.11 5.40 3.80
CA ARG A 121 -8.10 4.83 4.73
C ARG A 121 -7.92 3.32 4.87
N SER A 122 -7.65 2.63 3.76
CA SER A 122 -7.31 1.20 3.78
C SER A 122 -6.03 0.94 4.59
N HIS A 123 -4.98 1.73 4.37
CA HIS A 123 -3.74 1.63 5.17
C HIS A 123 -4.00 1.82 6.67
N LEU A 124 -4.85 2.79 7.04
CA LEU A 124 -5.20 3.02 8.45
C LEU A 124 -5.84 1.80 9.12
N ALA A 125 -6.68 1.05 8.41
CA ALA A 125 -7.27 -0.19 8.94
C ALA A 125 -6.17 -1.19 9.33
N PHE A 126 -5.16 -1.37 8.45
CA PHE A 126 -4.01 -2.24 8.77
C PHE A 126 -3.15 -1.69 9.91
N VAL A 127 -2.83 -0.40 9.92
CA VAL A 127 -2.01 0.20 11.00
C VAL A 127 -2.71 0.10 12.35
N THR A 128 -4.02 0.35 12.39
CA THR A 128 -4.80 0.28 13.63
C THR A 128 -4.85 -1.15 14.17
N ASP A 129 -5.08 -2.11 13.29
CA ASP A 129 -5.13 -3.52 13.67
C ASP A 129 -3.76 -4.05 14.09
N ALA A 130 -2.69 -3.71 13.36
CA ALA A 130 -1.32 -4.08 13.70
C ALA A 130 -0.93 -3.58 15.11
N ARG A 131 -1.25 -2.32 15.43
CA ARG A 131 -1.02 -1.76 16.78
C ARG A 131 -1.76 -2.52 17.86
N ARG A 132 -3.02 -2.92 17.61
CA ARG A 132 -3.83 -3.68 18.56
C ARG A 132 -3.26 -5.08 18.81
N ARG A 133 -2.68 -5.70 17.79
CA ARG A 133 -2.12 -7.05 17.84
C ARG A 133 -0.67 -7.11 18.29
N GLY A 134 0.06 -5.99 18.22
CA GLY A 134 1.50 -5.94 18.45
C GLY A 134 2.34 -6.33 17.23
N ASP A 135 1.72 -6.40 16.04
CA ASP A 135 2.41 -6.61 14.76
C ASP A 135 3.17 -5.34 14.35
N GLU A 136 4.18 -5.50 13.45
CA GLU A 136 4.96 -4.38 12.94
C GLU A 136 4.42 -3.93 11.58
N HIS A 137 3.73 -2.81 11.60
CA HIS A 137 3.26 -2.14 10.39
C HIS A 137 3.04 -0.66 10.71
N GLY A 138 3.93 0.18 10.23
CA GLY A 138 3.97 1.61 10.52
C GLY A 138 3.43 2.46 9.37
N HIS A 139 3.44 3.76 9.60
CA HIS A 139 2.92 4.77 8.67
C HIS A 139 3.69 4.88 7.34
N LEU A 140 4.86 4.28 7.22
CA LEU A 140 5.69 4.26 6.00
C LEU A 140 5.79 2.86 5.36
N ASP A 141 5.18 1.84 5.95
CA ASP A 141 5.20 0.46 5.43
C ASP A 141 4.16 0.21 4.33
N TRP A 142 3.73 1.27 3.69
CA TRP A 142 2.75 1.30 2.62
C TRP A 142 3.22 2.26 1.51
N THR A 143 3.60 1.71 0.36
CA THR A 143 4.11 2.49 -0.76
C THR A 143 3.04 2.62 -1.84
N PRO A 144 2.41 3.80 -2.02
CA PRO A 144 1.37 3.97 -3.03
C PRO A 144 1.93 4.05 -4.45
N GLU A 145 1.11 3.68 -5.42
CA GLU A 145 1.33 3.81 -6.87
C GLU A 145 2.69 3.29 -7.36
N VAL A 146 2.99 2.02 -7.04
CA VAL A 146 4.21 1.36 -7.52
C VAL A 146 3.98 0.78 -8.92
N SER A 147 4.90 1.06 -9.84
CA SER A 147 4.81 0.64 -11.24
C SER A 147 5.78 -0.50 -11.56
N TYR A 148 5.27 -1.54 -12.23
CA TYR A 148 6.05 -2.69 -12.68
C TYR A 148 5.93 -2.86 -14.19
N PRO A 149 7.02 -3.10 -14.92
CA PRO A 149 6.98 -3.38 -16.35
C PRO A 149 6.34 -4.75 -16.61
N LEU A 150 5.49 -4.83 -17.63
CA LEU A 150 4.87 -6.09 -18.09
C LEU A 150 5.51 -6.60 -19.41
N SER A 151 5.59 -5.75 -20.43
CA SER A 151 6.23 -6.02 -21.74
C SER A 151 6.16 -4.75 -22.60
N ASP A 152 6.99 -4.61 -23.61
CA ASP A 152 6.89 -3.62 -24.71
C ASP A 152 6.37 -2.21 -24.32
N GLY A 153 6.77 -1.72 -23.16
CA GLY A 153 6.31 -0.43 -22.62
C GLY A 153 5.01 -0.48 -21.81
N GLU A 154 4.34 -1.62 -21.74
CA GLU A 154 3.22 -1.82 -20.83
C GLU A 154 3.69 -1.94 -19.37
N LYS A 155 2.86 -1.49 -18.46
CA LYS A 155 3.13 -1.54 -17.02
C LYS A 155 1.85 -1.76 -16.24
N ILE A 156 1.94 -2.49 -15.14
CA ILE A 156 0.94 -2.47 -14.08
C ILE A 156 1.31 -1.41 -13.05
N ILE A 157 0.31 -0.70 -12.56
CA ILE A 157 0.45 0.22 -11.42
C ILE A 157 -0.48 -0.28 -10.33
N THR A 158 0.09 -0.77 -9.24
CA THR A 158 -0.69 -1.14 -8.05
C THR A 158 -1.03 0.11 -7.23
N ASP A 159 -2.21 0.12 -6.59
CA ASP A 159 -2.59 1.25 -5.72
C ASP A 159 -1.66 1.37 -4.52
N ALA A 160 -1.16 0.25 -3.97
CA ALA A 160 -0.08 0.25 -3.00
C ALA A 160 0.67 -1.08 -2.91
N VAL A 161 1.88 -1.01 -2.39
CA VAL A 161 2.64 -2.17 -1.87
C VAL A 161 2.71 -2.06 -0.37
N MET A 162 2.20 -3.07 0.32
CA MET A 162 2.23 -3.17 1.77
C MET A 162 3.42 -4.04 2.21
N HIS A 163 4.14 -3.57 3.22
CA HIS A 163 5.10 -4.34 4.01
C HIS A 163 4.52 -4.56 5.40
N TYR A 164 4.55 -5.80 5.87
CA TYR A 164 3.96 -6.17 7.16
C TYR A 164 4.83 -7.23 7.83
N THR A 165 5.06 -7.11 9.13
CA THR A 165 5.69 -8.17 9.91
C THR A 165 4.68 -8.67 10.92
N HIS A 166 4.19 -9.87 10.69
CA HIS A 166 3.31 -10.57 11.61
C HIS A 166 4.13 -11.18 12.74
N ILE A 167 3.65 -11.01 13.97
CA ILE A 167 4.30 -11.48 15.19
C ILE A 167 3.42 -12.54 15.84
N ASP A 168 3.96 -13.75 15.96
CA ASP A 168 3.33 -14.85 16.70
C ASP A 168 4.32 -15.40 17.74
N GLY A 169 4.17 -14.94 18.99
CA GLY A 169 5.14 -15.21 20.04
C GLY A 169 6.52 -14.64 19.70
N GLU A 170 7.53 -15.51 19.56
CA GLU A 170 8.88 -15.11 19.14
C GLU A 170 9.09 -15.13 17.61
N GLU A 171 8.15 -15.71 16.87
CA GLU A 171 8.21 -15.80 15.41
C GLU A 171 7.84 -14.49 14.76
N ARG A 172 8.63 -14.09 13.73
CA ARG A 172 8.45 -12.83 12.97
C ARG A 172 8.41 -13.15 11.48
N THR A 173 7.21 -13.14 10.92
CA THR A 173 6.99 -13.42 9.50
C THR A 173 6.81 -12.15 8.69
N LYS A 174 7.74 -11.90 7.76
CA LYS A 174 7.66 -10.75 6.84
C LYS A 174 6.76 -11.06 5.67
N LEU A 175 5.68 -10.33 5.57
CA LEU A 175 4.66 -10.45 4.53
C LEU A 175 4.66 -9.21 3.62
N ARG A 176 4.29 -9.42 2.35
CA ARG A 176 4.09 -8.34 1.39
C ARG A 176 2.80 -8.57 0.63
N ALA A 177 2.11 -7.47 0.32
CA ALA A 177 0.94 -7.54 -0.52
C ALA A 177 0.90 -6.37 -1.52
N PHE A 178 0.44 -6.66 -2.73
CA PHE A 178 -0.12 -5.67 -3.64
C PHE A 178 -1.54 -5.39 -3.21
N ILE A 179 -1.88 -4.13 -3.10
CA ILE A 179 -3.21 -3.69 -2.70
C ILE A 179 -3.86 -2.98 -3.86
N GLU A 180 -5.08 -3.36 -4.19
CA GLU A 180 -5.97 -2.68 -5.13
C GLU A 180 -7.19 -2.18 -4.39
N VAL A 181 -7.50 -0.90 -4.50
CA VAL A 181 -8.61 -0.26 -3.79
C VAL A 181 -9.68 0.14 -4.80
N ASP A 182 -10.81 -0.56 -4.78
CA ASP A 182 -11.94 -0.24 -5.63
C ASP A 182 -13.05 0.48 -4.86
N ARG A 183 -13.40 1.66 -5.34
CA ARG A 183 -14.48 2.49 -4.81
C ARG A 183 -15.82 2.27 -5.55
N ALA A 184 -15.97 1.12 -6.20
CA ALA A 184 -17.11 0.80 -7.07
C ALA A 184 -17.36 1.86 -8.18
N THR A 185 -16.30 2.56 -8.61
CA THR A 185 -16.37 3.56 -9.69
C THR A 185 -15.92 3.00 -11.03
N MET A 186 -15.32 1.82 -11.05
CA MET A 186 -14.96 1.08 -12.27
C MET A 186 -16.00 -0.01 -12.54
N SER A 187 -16.06 -0.49 -13.79
CA SER A 187 -16.82 -1.72 -14.08
C SER A 187 -16.15 -2.96 -13.48
N SER A 188 -16.92 -4.02 -13.24
CA SER A 188 -16.38 -5.29 -12.73
C SER A 188 -15.35 -5.90 -13.68
N GLU A 189 -15.55 -5.79 -15.00
CA GLU A 189 -14.60 -6.30 -16.00
C GLU A 189 -13.24 -5.60 -15.88
N ARG A 190 -13.24 -4.28 -15.64
CA ARG A 190 -11.99 -3.53 -15.45
C ARG A 190 -11.30 -3.88 -14.14
N LEU A 191 -12.06 -4.15 -13.08
CA LEU A 191 -11.52 -4.65 -11.83
C LEU A 191 -10.92 -6.05 -12.03
N ALA A 192 -11.63 -6.95 -12.70
CA ALA A 192 -11.17 -8.30 -13.00
C ALA A 192 -9.93 -8.30 -13.92
N SER A 193 -9.80 -7.35 -14.87
CA SER A 193 -8.63 -7.22 -15.73
C SER A 193 -7.32 -6.99 -14.94
N LYS A 194 -7.39 -6.44 -13.74
CA LYS A 194 -6.24 -6.32 -12.82
C LYS A 194 -5.63 -7.68 -12.46
N LEU A 195 -6.46 -8.71 -12.27
CA LEU A 195 -5.96 -10.07 -12.04
C LEU A 195 -5.14 -10.60 -13.23
N ILE A 196 -5.57 -10.29 -14.46
CA ILE A 196 -4.83 -10.65 -15.67
C ILE A 196 -3.47 -9.90 -15.70
N GLU A 197 -3.45 -8.62 -15.34
CA GLU A 197 -2.21 -7.84 -15.27
C GLU A 197 -1.23 -8.45 -14.24
N TYR A 198 -1.71 -8.87 -13.05
CA TYR A 198 -0.89 -9.56 -12.05
C TYR A 198 -0.42 -10.93 -12.52
N ALA A 199 -1.25 -11.69 -13.20
CA ALA A 199 -0.87 -12.99 -13.75
C ALA A 199 0.19 -12.83 -14.86
N ARG A 200 0.10 -11.78 -15.68
CA ARG A 200 1.14 -11.40 -16.66
C ARG A 200 2.43 -10.99 -15.96
N LEU A 201 2.37 -10.15 -14.89
CA LEU A 201 3.55 -9.76 -14.11
C LEU A 201 4.24 -10.98 -13.51
N TRP A 202 3.46 -11.94 -12.99
CA TRP A 202 3.99 -13.16 -12.38
C TRP A 202 4.73 -14.04 -13.40
N THR A 203 4.27 -14.11 -14.64
CA THR A 203 4.87 -14.94 -15.70
C THR A 203 5.89 -14.18 -16.57
N TYR A 204 5.95 -12.84 -16.47
CA TYR A 204 6.78 -12.05 -17.39
C TYR A 204 8.27 -12.27 -17.18
N GLU A 205 8.91 -12.84 -18.19
CA GLU A 205 10.37 -12.97 -18.30
C GLU A 205 10.89 -12.03 -19.38
N PRO A 206 11.72 -11.03 -19.03
CA PRO A 206 12.28 -10.11 -20.00
C PRO A 206 13.15 -10.84 -21.00
N GLN A 207 12.86 -10.74 -22.29
CA GLN A 207 13.72 -11.27 -23.33
C GLN A 207 14.97 -10.38 -23.46
N PRO A 208 16.18 -10.98 -23.56
CA PRO A 208 17.39 -10.20 -23.79
C PRO A 208 17.33 -9.55 -25.17
N VAL A 209 17.26 -8.22 -25.19
CA VAL A 209 17.29 -7.44 -26.44
C VAL A 209 18.75 -7.22 -26.86
N GLY A 210 19.17 -7.84 -27.99
CA GLY A 210 20.48 -7.62 -28.61
C GLY A 210 21.57 -8.65 -28.23
N ARG A 211 22.68 -8.65 -28.97
CA ARG A 211 23.85 -9.49 -28.66
C ARG A 211 24.41 -9.11 -27.28
N PRO A 212 24.67 -10.08 -26.41
CA PRO A 212 25.21 -9.79 -25.08
C PRO A 212 26.60 -9.15 -25.20
N ARG A 213 26.70 -7.86 -24.91
CA ARG A 213 27.98 -7.11 -24.87
C ARG A 213 28.73 -7.24 -23.54
N SER A 214 28.17 -7.92 -22.55
CA SER A 214 28.84 -8.16 -21.28
C SER A 214 28.59 -9.58 -20.79
N ARG A 215 29.60 -10.12 -20.09
CA ARG A 215 29.58 -11.44 -19.40
C ARG A 215 28.65 -11.49 -18.17
N GLN A 216 27.74 -10.56 -17.99
CA GLN A 216 26.73 -10.70 -16.96
C GLN A 216 25.67 -11.68 -17.45
N PRO A 217 25.45 -12.81 -16.76
CA PRO A 217 24.34 -13.70 -17.08
C PRO A 217 23.07 -12.88 -17.01
N ALA A 218 22.29 -12.89 -18.08
CA ALA A 218 20.90 -12.42 -18.02
C ALA A 218 20.30 -13.12 -16.81
N THR A 219 19.76 -12.35 -15.85
CA THR A 219 19.04 -12.92 -14.70
C THR A 219 17.87 -13.71 -15.30
N ALA A 220 18.08 -15.02 -15.47
CA ALA A 220 17.04 -15.92 -15.90
C ALA A 220 15.94 -15.91 -14.85
N GLY A 221 14.69 -15.70 -15.26
CA GLY A 221 13.54 -15.74 -14.37
C GLY A 221 12.63 -14.53 -14.50
N ALA A 222 11.50 -14.63 -13.83
CA ALA A 222 10.45 -13.62 -13.86
C ALA A 222 10.95 -12.26 -13.35
N VAL A 223 10.47 -11.18 -13.98
CA VAL A 223 10.94 -9.81 -13.72
C VAL A 223 10.76 -9.37 -12.28
N TRP A 224 9.71 -9.84 -11.61
CA TRP A 224 9.38 -9.50 -10.22
C TRP A 224 10.41 -10.00 -9.20
N LEU A 225 11.20 -11.05 -9.53
CA LEU A 225 12.29 -11.56 -8.69
C LEU A 225 13.39 -10.52 -8.43
N ARG A 226 13.44 -9.44 -9.21
CA ARG A 226 14.36 -8.30 -9.00
C ARG A 226 14.03 -7.52 -7.73
N TRP A 227 12.78 -7.59 -7.26
CA TRP A 227 12.29 -6.81 -6.12
C TRP A 227 11.83 -7.67 -4.96
N TYR A 228 11.39 -8.90 -5.22
CA TYR A 228 10.76 -9.76 -4.23
C TYR A 228 11.32 -11.17 -4.27
N PRO A 229 11.69 -11.76 -3.11
CA PRO A 229 12.06 -13.17 -3.03
C PRO A 229 10.86 -14.11 -3.21
N VAL A 230 9.66 -13.64 -2.84
CA VAL A 230 8.36 -14.30 -3.00
C VAL A 230 7.39 -13.28 -3.59
N PHE A 231 6.59 -13.70 -4.56
CA PHE A 231 5.58 -12.81 -5.16
C PHE A 231 4.60 -12.33 -4.07
N PRO A 232 4.36 -11.01 -3.97
CA PRO A 232 3.43 -10.48 -2.99
C PRO A 232 2.01 -11.04 -3.17
N ARG A 233 1.28 -11.22 -2.07
CA ARG A 233 -0.16 -11.48 -2.11
C ARG A 233 -0.88 -10.40 -2.91
N VAL A 234 -2.02 -10.70 -3.52
CA VAL A 234 -2.84 -9.67 -4.19
C VAL A 234 -4.16 -9.52 -3.43
N LEU A 235 -4.37 -8.35 -2.86
CA LEU A 235 -5.48 -8.06 -1.97
C LEU A 235 -6.33 -6.91 -2.54
N PHE A 236 -7.62 -7.19 -2.74
CA PHE A 236 -8.59 -6.21 -3.21
C PHE A 236 -9.39 -5.67 -2.02
N VAL A 237 -9.41 -4.35 -1.86
CA VAL A 237 -10.19 -3.66 -0.83
C VAL A 237 -11.30 -2.89 -1.51
N LEU A 238 -12.55 -3.29 -1.28
CA LEU A 238 -13.73 -2.74 -1.94
C LEU A 238 -14.52 -1.85 -1.00
N THR A 239 -15.05 -0.72 -1.51
CA THR A 239 -15.89 0.22 -0.76
C THR A 239 -16.75 1.08 -1.69
N GLY A 240 -17.56 1.95 -1.13
CA GLY A 240 -18.27 3.01 -1.88
C GLY A 240 -19.58 2.58 -2.53
N ALA A 241 -20.08 1.37 -2.26
CA ALA A 241 -21.37 0.89 -2.71
C ALA A 241 -22.09 0.09 -1.61
N SER A 242 -23.31 -0.39 -1.87
CA SER A 242 -23.99 -1.27 -0.93
C SER A 242 -23.26 -2.61 -0.79
N ARG A 243 -23.40 -3.28 0.37
CA ARG A 243 -22.80 -4.60 0.61
C ARG A 243 -23.16 -5.60 -0.50
N TYR A 244 -24.38 -5.59 -0.96
CA TYR A 244 -24.82 -6.45 -2.07
C TYR A 244 -23.99 -6.23 -3.34
N VAL A 245 -23.78 -4.97 -3.73
CA VAL A 245 -22.95 -4.64 -4.91
C VAL A 245 -21.50 -5.05 -4.70
N LEU A 246 -20.95 -4.83 -3.50
CA LEU A 246 -19.57 -5.19 -3.19
C LEU A 246 -19.35 -6.71 -3.19
N HIS A 247 -20.31 -7.50 -2.66
CA HIS A 247 -20.25 -8.96 -2.74
C HIS A 247 -20.35 -9.47 -4.19
N ASN A 248 -21.20 -8.88 -5.02
CA ASN A 248 -21.24 -9.24 -6.45
C ASN A 248 -19.89 -9.00 -7.13
N ARG A 249 -19.20 -7.90 -6.80
CA ARG A 249 -17.86 -7.62 -7.34
C ARG A 249 -16.81 -8.64 -6.85
N ILE A 250 -16.92 -9.13 -5.62
CA ILE A 250 -16.07 -10.23 -5.13
C ILE A 250 -16.35 -11.50 -5.94
N SER A 251 -17.63 -11.82 -6.17
CA SER A 251 -18.02 -12.97 -7.01
C SER A 251 -17.52 -12.85 -8.45
N ASP A 252 -17.52 -11.64 -9.04
CA ASP A 252 -16.93 -11.39 -10.37
C ASP A 252 -15.42 -11.66 -10.39
N LEU A 253 -14.69 -11.29 -9.33
CA LEU A 253 -13.26 -11.62 -9.19
C LEU A 253 -13.04 -13.13 -9.04
N GLN A 254 -13.88 -13.83 -8.27
CA GLN A 254 -13.83 -15.30 -8.14
C GLN A 254 -14.12 -16.00 -9.47
N ALA A 255 -15.12 -15.53 -10.22
CA ALA A 255 -15.41 -16.04 -11.56
C ALA A 255 -14.20 -15.87 -12.51
N MET A 256 -13.51 -14.72 -12.45
CA MET A 256 -12.30 -14.49 -13.25
C MET A 256 -11.19 -15.49 -12.88
N VAL A 257 -11.01 -15.80 -11.59
CA VAL A 257 -10.02 -16.81 -11.15
C VAL A 257 -10.39 -18.20 -11.66
N ALA A 258 -11.67 -18.56 -11.64
CA ALA A 258 -12.15 -19.87 -12.08
C ALA A 258 -12.08 -20.04 -13.60
N GLU A 259 -12.42 -19.02 -14.37
CA GLU A 259 -12.61 -19.10 -15.81
C GLU A 259 -11.37 -18.78 -16.64
N HIS A 260 -10.47 -17.90 -16.13
CA HIS A 260 -9.31 -17.46 -16.89
C HIS A 260 -8.05 -18.31 -16.59
N PRO A 261 -7.53 -19.10 -17.55
CA PRO A 261 -6.46 -20.08 -17.28
C PRO A 261 -5.19 -19.49 -16.66
N LEU A 262 -4.77 -18.30 -17.13
CA LEU A 262 -3.57 -17.64 -16.62
C LEU A 262 -3.77 -17.16 -15.16
N VAL A 263 -4.95 -16.61 -14.85
CA VAL A 263 -5.30 -16.16 -13.49
C VAL A 263 -5.45 -17.35 -12.55
N GLY A 264 -6.11 -18.43 -12.99
CA GLY A 264 -6.19 -19.68 -12.23
C GLY A 264 -4.82 -20.30 -11.94
N THR A 265 -3.85 -20.13 -12.85
CA THR A 265 -2.47 -20.57 -12.62
C THR A 265 -1.78 -19.71 -11.56
N LEU A 266 -1.94 -18.39 -11.61
CA LEU A 266 -1.46 -17.48 -10.56
C LEU A 266 -2.06 -17.86 -9.20
N ALA A 267 -3.38 -18.05 -9.12
CA ALA A 267 -4.12 -18.31 -7.88
C ALA A 267 -3.69 -19.60 -7.15
N ARG A 268 -3.10 -20.57 -7.88
CA ARG A 268 -2.53 -21.79 -7.27
C ARG A 268 -1.20 -21.55 -6.55
N GLN A 269 -0.53 -20.42 -6.81
CA GLN A 269 0.81 -20.13 -6.30
C GLN A 269 0.86 -18.85 -5.44
N VAL A 270 -0.08 -17.96 -5.66
CA VAL A 270 -0.12 -16.64 -5.02
C VAL A 270 -1.45 -16.49 -4.29
N PRO A 271 -1.44 -16.14 -2.99
CA PRO A 271 -2.66 -15.84 -2.26
C PRO A 271 -3.38 -14.62 -2.84
N LEU A 272 -4.65 -14.80 -3.19
CA LEU A 272 -5.54 -13.78 -3.73
C LEU A 272 -6.74 -13.64 -2.81
N GLY A 273 -7.07 -12.42 -2.39
CA GLY A 273 -8.21 -12.19 -1.52
C GLY A 273 -8.89 -10.84 -1.76
N ALA A 274 -10.15 -10.75 -1.37
CA ALA A 274 -10.92 -9.52 -1.40
C ALA A 274 -11.65 -9.30 -0.07
N ALA A 275 -11.74 -8.05 0.36
CA ALA A 275 -12.49 -7.67 1.56
C ALA A 275 -13.18 -6.32 1.37
N ILE A 276 -14.24 -6.09 2.14
CA ILE A 276 -14.92 -4.81 2.24
C ILE A 276 -14.19 -3.94 3.24
N LEU A 277 -13.88 -2.69 2.88
CA LEU A 277 -13.11 -1.78 3.72
C LEU A 277 -13.77 -1.55 5.09
N GLU A 278 -15.09 -1.42 5.09
CA GLU A 278 -15.88 -1.23 6.32
C GLU A 278 -15.73 -2.42 7.28
N ASP A 279 -15.59 -3.65 6.76
CA ASP A 279 -15.37 -4.85 7.57
C ASP A 279 -13.95 -4.88 8.14
N LEU A 280 -12.94 -4.42 7.36
CA LEU A 280 -11.57 -4.24 7.88
C LEU A 280 -11.52 -3.24 9.04
N GLU A 281 -12.31 -2.17 8.97
CA GLU A 281 -12.37 -1.16 10.04
C GLU A 281 -13.10 -1.68 11.29
N GLU A 282 -14.15 -2.46 11.11
CA GLU A 282 -14.98 -2.96 12.21
C GLU A 282 -14.33 -4.15 12.93
N HIS A 283 -13.81 -5.13 12.16
CA HIS A 283 -13.33 -6.39 12.70
C HIS A 283 -11.79 -6.50 12.74
N GLY A 284 -11.09 -5.54 12.14
CA GLY A 284 -9.65 -5.53 11.98
C GLY A 284 -9.18 -6.15 10.67
N ALA A 285 -8.07 -5.61 10.16
CA ALA A 285 -7.53 -6.02 8.87
C ALA A 285 -7.01 -7.48 8.84
N THR A 286 -6.68 -8.05 9.99
CA THR A 286 -6.29 -9.47 10.15
C THR A 286 -7.41 -10.35 10.70
N GLY A 287 -8.66 -9.87 10.70
CA GLY A 287 -9.83 -10.66 11.04
C GLY A 287 -10.26 -11.61 9.92
N ASP A 288 -11.26 -12.46 10.21
CA ASP A 288 -11.87 -13.41 9.26
C ASP A 288 -12.80 -12.68 8.25
N VAL A 289 -12.28 -11.67 7.56
CA VAL A 289 -13.04 -10.79 6.66
C VAL A 289 -12.57 -10.87 5.21
N TRP A 290 -11.50 -11.61 4.96
CA TRP A 290 -10.95 -11.77 3.61
C TRP A 290 -11.53 -12.98 2.93
N VAL A 291 -12.31 -12.75 1.88
CA VAL A 291 -12.83 -13.79 1.00
C VAL A 291 -11.72 -14.22 0.05
N PRO A 292 -11.26 -15.49 0.10
CA PRO A 292 -10.34 -16.01 -0.90
C PRO A 292 -10.94 -15.88 -2.29
N LEU A 293 -10.14 -15.50 -3.29
CA LEU A 293 -10.62 -15.47 -4.68
C LEU A 293 -10.63 -16.88 -5.31
N THR A 294 -10.00 -17.85 -4.65
CA THR A 294 -10.26 -19.28 -4.82
C THR A 294 -11.42 -19.70 -3.90
N ASP A 295 -11.78 -20.97 -3.91
CA ASP A 295 -12.82 -21.47 -3.02
C ASP A 295 -12.40 -21.40 -1.54
N GLY A 296 -13.37 -21.19 -0.65
CA GLY A 296 -13.19 -21.27 0.79
C GLY A 296 -13.94 -20.18 1.57
N GLU A 297 -14.00 -20.39 2.87
CA GLU A 297 -14.60 -19.45 3.83
C GLU A 297 -13.70 -18.22 4.06
N PRO A 298 -14.28 -17.10 4.46
CA PRO A 298 -13.52 -15.92 4.87
C PRO A 298 -12.50 -16.26 5.97
N ARG A 299 -11.31 -15.67 5.86
CA ARG A 299 -10.18 -15.93 6.77
C ARG A 299 -9.25 -14.71 6.87
N PRO A 300 -8.28 -14.71 7.80
CA PRO A 300 -7.27 -13.66 7.84
C PRO A 300 -6.46 -13.63 6.54
N TRP A 301 -6.09 -12.43 6.07
CA TRP A 301 -5.25 -12.29 4.86
C TRP A 301 -3.88 -12.97 4.99
N THR A 302 -3.41 -13.15 6.22
CA THR A 302 -2.15 -13.86 6.53
C THR A 302 -2.24 -15.36 6.28
N GLN A 303 -3.46 -15.90 6.19
CA GLN A 303 -3.76 -17.34 6.00
C GLN A 303 -4.39 -17.67 4.64
N LEU A 304 -4.44 -16.70 3.72
CA LEU A 304 -4.89 -16.89 2.35
C LEU A 304 -4.01 -17.88 1.60
#